data_ba94a2f06adea91be5489d1ff73907d4
#
_entry.id   ba94a2f06adea91be5489d1ff73907d4
#
_cell.length_a   1.000
_cell.length_b   1.000
_cell.length_c   1.000
_cell.angle_alpha   90.00
_cell.angle_beta   90.00
_cell.angle_gamma   90.00
#
_symmetry.space_group_name_H-M   'P 1'
#
loop_
_entity.id
_entity.type
_entity.pdbx_description
1 polymer ?
#
loop_
_entity_poly.entity_id
_entity_poly.type
_entity_poly.pdbx_seq_one_letter_code
_entity_poly.pdbx_strand_id
1 'polypeptide(L)'
;MDIEEGRIFREAWIEGVRKHFPGEPKPGYITPWEETPGWEREAAATVCHQVREFIKLSGGNTTRLSREQRGRFIATCWIAQIYRRIEDPKPAYVADWPELPEWQRETDADIFDAIEMESEHLTPHS
;
A
#
# COMPACT_ATOMS: atom_id res chain seq x y z
N MET A 1 -1.98 5.02 -17.06
CA MET A 1 -2.45 4.77 -15.67
C MET A 1 -2.80 6.10 -15.02
N ASP A 2 -3.98 6.19 -14.45
CA ASP A 2 -4.43 7.40 -13.78
C ASP A 2 -3.84 7.48 -12.37
N ILE A 3 -3.17 8.59 -12.06
CA ILE A 3 -2.54 8.80 -10.76
C ILE A 3 -3.58 8.77 -9.62
N GLU A 4 -4.81 9.22 -9.90
CA GLU A 4 -5.89 9.19 -8.91
C GLU A 4 -6.20 7.79 -8.40
N GLU A 5 -5.83 6.75 -9.14
CA GLU A 5 -6.00 5.37 -8.66
C GLU A 5 -5.20 5.09 -7.39
N GLY A 6 -4.17 5.91 -7.12
CA GLY A 6 -3.37 5.76 -5.90
C GLY A 6 -4.00 6.33 -4.65
N ARG A 7 -5.07 7.12 -4.78
CA ARG A 7 -5.73 7.75 -3.63
C ARG A 7 -6.13 6.72 -2.58
N ILE A 8 -6.65 5.58 -2.98
CA ILE A 8 -7.08 4.55 -2.03
C ILE A 8 -5.91 4.02 -1.21
N PHE A 9 -4.73 3.87 -1.83
CA PHE A 9 -3.53 3.48 -1.10
C PHE A 9 -3.21 4.48 0.01
N ARG A 10 -3.16 5.77 -0.34
CA ARG A 10 -2.80 6.82 0.61
C ARG A 10 -3.82 6.95 1.73
N GLU A 11 -5.10 6.89 1.40
CA GLU A 11 -6.16 6.99 2.39
C GLU A 11 -6.14 5.79 3.35
N ALA A 12 -5.92 4.60 2.82
CA ALA A 12 -5.78 3.40 3.65
C ALA A 12 -4.53 3.47 4.54
N TRP A 13 -3.43 4.02 4.02
CA TRP A 13 -2.22 4.26 4.80
C TRP A 13 -2.48 5.20 5.97
N ILE A 14 -3.11 6.35 5.70
CA ILE A 14 -3.43 7.34 6.73
C ILE A 14 -4.32 6.72 7.82
N GLU A 15 -5.35 6.02 7.40
CA GLU A 15 -6.27 5.37 8.32
C GLU A 15 -5.56 4.32 9.18
N GLY A 16 -4.70 3.50 8.55
CA GLY A 16 -3.93 2.49 9.26
C GLY A 16 -2.94 3.10 10.24
N VAL A 17 -2.25 4.19 9.86
CA VAL A 17 -1.34 4.89 10.75
C VAL A 17 -2.10 5.39 11.98
N ARG A 18 -3.26 6.01 11.77
CA ARG A 18 -4.07 6.51 12.89
C ARG A 18 -4.55 5.40 13.80
N LYS A 19 -4.80 4.23 13.26
CA LYS A 19 -5.32 3.09 14.01
C LYS A 19 -4.22 2.32 14.75
N HIS A 20 -3.07 2.13 14.10
CA HIS A 20 -2.05 1.21 14.60
C HIS A 20 -0.80 1.88 15.16
N PHE A 21 -0.48 3.10 14.75
CA PHE A 21 0.76 3.75 15.18
C PHE A 21 0.72 4.03 16.68
N PRO A 22 1.74 3.62 17.43
CA PRO A 22 1.79 3.87 18.89
C PRO A 22 2.16 5.32 19.17
N GLY A 23 1.21 6.11 19.62
CA GLY A 23 1.41 7.51 19.97
C GLY A 23 1.04 8.46 18.85
N GLU A 24 1.64 9.65 18.86
CA GLU A 24 1.35 10.71 17.88
C GLU A 24 2.15 10.48 16.60
N PRO A 25 1.50 10.27 15.44
CA PRO A 25 2.23 10.07 14.20
C PRO A 25 2.87 11.38 13.71
N LYS A 26 3.98 11.24 13.00
CA LYS A 26 4.61 12.39 12.34
C LYS A 26 3.66 12.99 11.31
N PRO A 27 3.62 14.32 11.17
CA PRO A 27 2.71 14.95 10.19
C PRO A 27 2.85 14.40 8.76
N GLY A 28 4.06 14.06 8.34
CA GLY A 28 4.29 13.50 7.01
C GLY A 28 3.63 12.15 6.79
N TYR A 29 3.35 11.40 7.85
CA TYR A 29 2.68 10.10 7.73
C TYR A 29 1.20 10.24 7.39
N ILE A 30 0.60 11.38 7.72
CA ILE A 30 -0.84 11.58 7.55
C ILE A 30 -1.17 12.77 6.64
N THR A 31 -0.21 13.20 5.81
CA THR A 31 -0.44 14.24 4.82
C THR A 31 -1.53 13.79 3.85
N PRO A 32 -2.58 14.62 3.64
CA PRO A 32 -3.65 14.25 2.71
C PRO A 32 -3.14 14.02 1.28
N TRP A 33 -3.91 13.26 0.52
CA TRP A 33 -3.55 12.91 -0.86
C TRP A 33 -3.16 14.12 -1.71
N GLU A 34 -3.95 15.18 -1.63
CA GLU A 34 -3.75 16.38 -2.44
C GLU A 34 -2.42 17.09 -2.14
N GLU A 35 -1.88 16.90 -0.93
CA GLU A 35 -0.64 17.51 -0.50
C GLU A 35 0.54 16.54 -0.53
N THR A 36 0.29 15.30 -0.92
CA THR A 36 1.34 14.28 -1.03
C THR A 36 2.23 14.57 -2.23
N PRO A 37 3.56 14.44 -2.10
CA PRO A 37 4.48 14.67 -3.22
C PRO A 37 4.10 13.85 -4.46
N GLY A 38 4.35 14.43 -5.65
CA GLY A 38 3.98 13.80 -6.91
C GLY A 38 4.53 12.39 -7.09
N TRP A 39 5.80 12.18 -6.72
CA TRP A 39 6.41 10.85 -6.87
C TRP A 39 5.74 9.81 -5.98
N GLU A 40 5.32 10.20 -4.77
CA GLU A 40 4.62 9.27 -3.88
C GLU A 40 3.24 8.93 -4.41
N ARG A 41 2.55 9.90 -5.02
CA ARG A 41 1.25 9.65 -5.64
C ARG A 41 1.38 8.68 -6.81
N GLU A 42 2.41 8.87 -7.63
CA GLU A 42 2.68 7.96 -8.75
C GLU A 42 3.04 6.56 -8.25
N ALA A 43 3.85 6.47 -7.20
CA ALA A 43 4.22 5.20 -6.59
C ALA A 43 3.00 4.48 -6.03
N ALA A 44 2.13 5.22 -5.33
CA ALA A 44 0.90 4.66 -4.79
C ALA A 44 -0.01 4.12 -5.90
N ALA A 45 -0.16 4.87 -7.00
CA ALA A 45 -0.95 4.43 -8.15
C ALA A 45 -0.37 3.15 -8.77
N THR A 46 0.95 3.08 -8.89
CA THR A 46 1.63 1.89 -9.43
C THR A 46 1.37 0.67 -8.55
N VAL A 47 1.49 0.82 -7.23
CA VAL A 47 1.23 -0.31 -6.32
C VAL A 47 -0.23 -0.75 -6.39
N CYS A 48 -1.18 0.20 -6.45
CA CYS A 48 -2.60 -0.15 -6.62
C CYS A 48 -2.82 -0.97 -7.89
N HIS A 49 -2.18 -0.56 -8.99
CA HIS A 49 -2.28 -1.27 -10.25
C HIS A 49 -1.71 -2.69 -10.11
N GLN A 50 -0.56 -2.84 -9.45
CA GLN A 50 0.07 -4.15 -9.24
C GLN A 50 -0.81 -5.07 -8.40
N VAL A 51 -1.45 -4.54 -7.36
CA VAL A 51 -2.37 -5.32 -6.53
C VAL A 51 -3.57 -5.79 -7.35
N ARG A 52 -4.15 -4.90 -8.15
CA ARG A 52 -5.30 -5.25 -9.00
C ARG A 52 -4.95 -6.33 -10.02
N GLU A 53 -3.77 -6.23 -10.63
CA GLU A 53 -3.30 -7.26 -11.56
C GLU A 53 -3.09 -8.59 -10.84
N PHE A 54 -2.53 -8.55 -9.64
CA PHE A 54 -2.33 -9.75 -8.84
C PHE A 54 -3.66 -10.43 -8.50
N ILE A 55 -4.65 -9.64 -8.08
CA ILE A 55 -5.99 -10.15 -7.79
C ILE A 55 -6.59 -10.83 -9.03
N LYS A 56 -6.49 -10.17 -10.17
CA LYS A 56 -7.00 -10.67 -11.44
C LYS A 56 -6.31 -11.97 -11.86
N LEU A 57 -4.97 -12.00 -11.79
CA LEU A 57 -4.18 -13.15 -12.18
C LEU A 57 -4.43 -14.35 -11.26
N SER A 58 -4.81 -14.11 -10.02
CA SER A 58 -5.13 -15.18 -9.09
C SER A 58 -6.51 -15.78 -9.31
N GLY A 59 -7.32 -15.19 -10.21
CA GLY A 59 -8.69 -15.63 -10.42
C GLY A 59 -9.59 -15.34 -9.23
N GLY A 60 -9.27 -14.30 -8.46
CA GLY A 60 -10.03 -13.92 -7.28
C GLY A 60 -9.65 -14.70 -6.02
N ASN A 61 -8.59 -15.51 -6.08
CA ASN A 61 -8.18 -16.34 -4.94
C ASN A 61 -7.33 -15.60 -3.90
N THR A 62 -7.09 -14.30 -4.08
CA THR A 62 -6.37 -13.51 -3.08
C THR A 62 -7.11 -13.44 -1.75
N THR A 63 -8.41 -13.70 -1.74
CA THR A 63 -9.18 -13.78 -0.50
C THR A 63 -8.71 -14.90 0.41
N ARG A 64 -7.96 -15.87 -0.12
CA ARG A 64 -7.40 -17.01 0.62
C ARG A 64 -6.04 -16.71 1.22
N LEU A 65 -5.46 -15.56 0.91
CA LEU A 65 -4.18 -15.15 1.48
C LEU A 65 -4.35 -14.73 2.94
N SER A 66 -3.32 -14.97 3.76
CA SER A 66 -3.28 -14.48 5.12
C SER A 66 -3.03 -12.96 5.13
N ARG A 67 -3.31 -12.31 6.25
CA ARG A 67 -2.98 -10.90 6.39
C ARG A 67 -1.49 -10.64 6.17
N GLU A 68 -0.65 -11.54 6.67
CA GLU A 68 0.79 -11.41 6.50
C GLU A 68 1.21 -11.46 5.02
N GLN A 69 0.64 -12.38 4.25
CA GLN A 69 0.92 -12.46 2.82
C GLN A 69 0.48 -11.19 2.08
N ARG A 70 -0.67 -10.67 2.43
CA ARG A 70 -1.20 -9.43 1.83
C ARG A 70 -0.33 -8.23 2.14
N GLY A 71 0.03 -8.06 3.41
CA GLY A 71 0.89 -6.96 3.83
C GLY A 71 2.28 -7.06 3.23
N ARG A 72 2.85 -8.24 3.18
CA ARG A 72 4.17 -8.47 2.60
C ARG A 72 4.19 -8.09 1.12
N PHE A 73 3.12 -8.37 0.40
CA PHE A 73 3.03 -7.99 -1.02
C PHE A 73 3.10 -6.46 -1.18
N ILE A 74 2.35 -5.73 -0.37
CA ILE A 74 2.37 -4.26 -0.38
C ILE A 74 3.78 -3.75 -0.08
N ALA A 75 4.40 -4.26 0.99
CA ALA A 75 5.73 -3.82 1.40
C ALA A 75 6.75 -4.04 0.28
N THR A 76 6.72 -5.20 -0.36
CA THR A 76 7.65 -5.54 -1.43
C THR A 76 7.45 -4.62 -2.65
N CYS A 77 6.22 -4.38 -3.04
CA CYS A 77 5.92 -3.48 -4.15
C CYS A 77 6.37 -2.06 -3.85
N TRP A 78 6.19 -1.61 -2.60
CA TRP A 78 6.61 -0.28 -2.19
C TRP A 78 8.13 -0.13 -2.22
N ILE A 79 8.87 -1.13 -1.74
CA ILE A 79 10.33 -1.14 -1.80
C ILE A 79 10.81 -0.96 -3.23
N ALA A 80 10.17 -1.64 -4.19
CA ALA A 80 10.53 -1.49 -5.60
C ALA A 80 10.34 -0.05 -6.07
N GLN A 81 9.29 0.63 -5.61
CA GLN A 81 9.07 2.04 -5.96
C GLN A 81 10.11 2.95 -5.32
N ILE A 82 10.52 2.67 -4.10
CA ILE A 82 11.58 3.43 -3.43
C ILE A 82 12.88 3.33 -4.23
N TYR A 83 13.30 2.14 -4.60
CA TYR A 83 14.53 1.94 -5.39
C TYR A 83 14.45 2.61 -6.76
N ARG A 84 13.29 2.63 -7.36
CA ARG A 84 13.10 3.27 -8.66
C ARG A 84 13.27 4.79 -8.59
N ARG A 85 12.91 5.39 -7.45
CA ARG A 85 12.80 6.85 -7.32
C ARG A 85 13.94 7.48 -6.53
N ILE A 86 14.58 6.72 -5.64
CA ILE A 86 15.63 7.21 -4.76
C ILE A 86 16.88 6.37 -4.99
N GLU A 87 17.96 7.03 -5.39
CA GLU A 87 19.20 6.35 -5.76
C GLU A 87 19.83 5.58 -4.59
N ASP A 88 19.86 6.20 -3.41
CA ASP A 88 20.48 5.61 -2.23
C ASP A 88 19.54 5.77 -1.03
N PRO A 89 18.48 4.97 -0.94
CA PRO A 89 17.51 5.13 0.13
C PRO A 89 18.06 4.70 1.48
N LYS A 90 17.54 5.33 2.54
CA LYS A 90 17.85 4.91 3.90
C LYS A 90 17.43 3.46 4.11
N PRO A 91 18.24 2.66 4.82
CA PRO A 91 17.89 1.24 5.05
C PRO A 91 16.49 0.99 5.59
N ALA A 92 15.98 1.89 6.45
CA ALA A 92 14.66 1.74 7.02
C ALA A 92 13.54 1.78 5.96
N TYR A 93 13.78 2.46 4.83
CA TYR A 93 12.77 2.58 3.76
C TYR A 93 12.67 1.31 2.91
N VAL A 94 13.69 0.46 2.97
CA VAL A 94 13.74 -0.78 2.20
C VAL A 94 13.94 -2.00 3.09
N ALA A 95 13.54 -1.88 4.35
CA ALA A 95 13.66 -2.97 5.31
C ALA A 95 12.77 -4.14 4.93
N ASP A 96 13.27 -5.36 5.15
CA ASP A 96 12.51 -6.57 4.86
C ASP A 96 11.33 -6.69 5.83
N TRP A 97 10.32 -7.43 5.42
CA TRP A 97 9.07 -7.59 6.18
C TRP A 97 9.26 -7.90 7.68
N PRO A 98 10.12 -8.86 8.07
CA PRO A 98 10.28 -9.15 9.51
C PRO A 98 10.87 -8.00 10.31
N GLU A 99 11.54 -7.05 9.66
CA GLU A 99 12.18 -5.91 10.32
C GLU A 99 11.25 -4.70 10.42
N LEU A 100 10.12 -4.73 9.74
CA LEU A 100 9.16 -3.63 9.82
C LEU A 100 8.44 -3.64 11.16
N PRO A 101 8.15 -2.46 11.74
CA PRO A 101 7.38 -2.40 12.98
C PRO A 101 5.97 -2.97 12.75
N GLU A 102 5.41 -3.52 13.82
CA GLU A 102 4.08 -4.14 13.76
C GLU A 102 3.02 -3.19 13.20
N TRP A 103 3.04 -1.93 13.62
CA TRP A 103 2.05 -0.96 13.12
C TRP A 103 2.11 -0.82 11.59
N GLN A 104 3.31 -0.87 11.03
CA GLN A 104 3.49 -0.74 9.59
C GLN A 104 3.02 -2.01 8.86
N ARG A 105 3.32 -3.18 9.42
CA ARG A 105 2.85 -4.45 8.84
C ARG A 105 1.33 -4.52 8.82
N GLU A 106 0.69 -4.10 9.91
CA GLU A 106 -0.77 -4.06 9.96
C GLU A 106 -1.35 -3.06 8.97
N THR A 107 -0.72 -1.90 8.85
CA THR A 107 -1.15 -0.88 7.89
C THR A 107 -1.03 -1.39 6.45
N ASP A 108 0.06 -2.07 6.11
CA ASP A 108 0.24 -2.63 4.77
C ASP A 108 -0.84 -3.66 4.44
N ALA A 109 -1.20 -4.51 5.39
CA ALA A 109 -2.28 -5.47 5.20
C ALA A 109 -3.62 -4.75 4.98
N ASP A 110 -3.89 -3.69 5.72
CA ASP A 110 -5.10 -2.90 5.55
C ASP A 110 -5.16 -2.26 4.16
N ILE A 111 -4.01 -1.83 3.63
CA ILE A 111 -3.94 -1.26 2.28
C ILE A 111 -4.35 -2.29 1.24
N PHE A 112 -3.83 -3.51 1.33
CA PHE A 112 -4.20 -4.58 0.41
C PHE A 112 -5.70 -4.84 0.49
N ASP A 113 -6.24 -4.96 1.70
CA ASP A 113 -7.67 -5.20 1.92
C ASP A 113 -8.52 -4.10 1.29
N ALA A 114 -8.12 -2.85 1.44
CA ALA A 114 -8.87 -1.72 0.88
C ALA A 114 -8.90 -1.77 -0.66
N ILE A 115 -7.77 -2.07 -1.28
CA ILE A 115 -7.67 -2.17 -2.73
C ILE A 115 -8.51 -3.36 -3.23
N GLU A 116 -8.45 -4.49 -2.53
CA GLU A 116 -9.22 -5.67 -2.89
C GLU A 116 -10.72 -5.40 -2.82
N MET A 117 -11.19 -4.75 -1.76
CA MET A 117 -12.60 -4.39 -1.62
C MET A 117 -13.07 -3.48 -2.75
N GLU A 118 -12.28 -2.48 -3.10
CA GLU A 118 -12.64 -1.58 -4.19
C GLU A 118 -12.66 -2.31 -5.52
N SER A 119 -11.74 -3.23 -5.73
CA SER A 119 -11.68 -4.03 -6.96
C SER A 119 -12.94 -4.89 -7.11
N GLU A 120 -13.47 -5.43 -6.02
CA GLU A 120 -14.72 -6.20 -6.03
C GLU A 120 -15.91 -5.34 -6.42
N HIS A 121 -15.93 -4.07 -6.00
CA HIS A 121 -16.99 -3.14 -6.37
C HIS A 121 -16.93 -2.73 -7.84
N LEU A 122 -15.73 -2.65 -8.40
CA LEU A 122 -15.54 -2.21 -9.78
C LEU A 122 -15.70 -3.34 -10.80
N THR A 123 -15.59 -4.60 -10.36
CA THR A 123 -15.71 -5.76 -11.25
C THR A 123 -17.15 -6.24 -11.25
N PRO A 124 -17.85 -6.16 -12.39
CA PRO A 124 -19.22 -6.69 -12.46
C PRO A 124 -19.21 -8.19 -12.20
N HIS A 125 -20.14 -8.62 -11.36
CA HIS A 125 -20.34 -10.05 -11.15
C HIS A 125 -21.00 -10.63 -12.39
N SER A 126 -20.29 -11.51 -13.03
CA SER A 126 -20.85 -12.23 -14.18
C SER A 126 -21.47 -13.54 -13.72
#